data_36333395b2517094cbe885bd354e88ad
#
_entry.id   36333395b2517094cbe885bd354e88ad
#
_cell.length_a   1.000
_cell.length_b   1.000
_cell.length_c   1.000
_cell.angle_alpha   90.00
_cell.angle_beta   90.00
_cell.angle_gamma   90.00
#
_symmetry.space_group_name_H-M   'P 1'
#
loop_
_entity.id
_entity.type
_entity.pdbx_description
1 polymer ?
#
loop_
_entity_poly.entity_id
_entity_poly.type
_entity_poly.pdbx_seq_one_letter_code
_entity_poly.pdbx_strand_id
1 'polypeptide(L)'
;MVFFFPAFSSQEATAPLGILAVAAPLLRAGYQVRLIDSTITPGFEQAVVDEMRDALCLAVSLVTGPMIRETVRVARAVKLRHPDKPVVLGGWHPSLLPDQTLAADCVDIVVKGQGEDAFLEIVDRIRAGESMEGIAGAGYKDEEGRLCFNPPRALRPIREMPPKAYHLADFDAYERVCGRRWAMYTSSLACPYSCAYCTNEGVYGRKWNALDAEQVAEETTDLVSRYGLTLLWIVDDNFLVDRDRAVAIAEGILRRGVKFDWSIQASTNLVNRLSVEELRLLKRSGLSQVAQGADSGSRKVMRLMNKTFQKVETVYEAAGRLTEAGIRPSFNMIFGFPGEEEEDRRDSIRMIMEICRRYPGAEFWTNIFTPYPGSPVMERAFELGIDVPKTLDGWSDFFPRYTVLPWLKGKKHRELQTMREYLRLAFKRIPIGVRRTNRVERVVHGMIGVTARWRLDHAFYSIPFDLKAKDWISKMVAPPKPKVDAQRLESEVVTC
;
A
#
# COMPACT_ATOMS: atom_id res chain seq x y z
N MET A 1 1.31 -25.87 0.17
CA MET A 1 2.18 -24.79 0.61
C MET A 1 1.43 -23.83 1.52
N VAL A 2 2.15 -23.13 2.39
CA VAL A 2 1.60 -22.10 3.28
C VAL A 2 1.97 -20.73 2.75
N PHE A 3 0.97 -19.86 2.55
CA PHE A 3 1.17 -18.43 2.36
C PHE A 3 0.94 -17.71 3.69
N PHE A 4 1.90 -16.93 4.10
CA PHE A 4 1.78 -16.03 5.22
C PHE A 4 1.68 -14.58 4.74
N PHE A 5 0.68 -13.85 5.23
CA PHE A 5 0.54 -12.42 4.99
C PHE A 5 0.75 -11.66 6.30
N PRO A 6 1.89 -10.97 6.45
CA PRO A 6 2.18 -10.15 7.62
C PRO A 6 1.37 -8.85 7.56
N ALA A 7 0.93 -8.36 8.71
CA ALA A 7 0.19 -7.10 8.80
C ALA A 7 1.06 -5.90 8.42
N PHE A 8 0.53 -5.05 7.56
CA PHE A 8 1.09 -3.70 7.36
C PHE A 8 0.57 -2.73 8.42
N SER A 9 -0.71 -2.84 8.74
CA SER A 9 -1.41 -2.07 9.77
C SER A 9 -2.55 -2.91 10.33
N SER A 10 -2.68 -2.95 11.66
CA SER A 10 -3.80 -3.63 12.33
C SER A 10 -5.19 -3.00 12.07
N GLN A 11 -5.25 -1.88 11.37
CA GLN A 11 -6.50 -1.13 11.10
C GLN A 11 -7.02 -1.30 9.68
N GLU A 12 -6.25 -1.89 8.76
CA GLU A 12 -6.58 -2.01 7.34
C GLU A 12 -6.47 -3.47 6.87
N ALA A 13 -7.28 -4.34 7.50
CA ALA A 13 -7.32 -5.74 7.10
C ALA A 13 -8.12 -5.91 5.79
N THR A 14 -7.52 -6.55 4.80
CA THR A 14 -8.15 -6.89 3.53
C THR A 14 -7.44 -8.08 2.90
N ALA A 15 -8.15 -8.78 2.01
CA ALA A 15 -7.60 -9.90 1.28
C ALA A 15 -6.29 -9.54 0.57
N PRO A 16 -5.20 -10.33 0.75
CA PRO A 16 -3.86 -9.99 0.28
C PRO A 16 -3.70 -10.24 -1.22
N LEU A 17 -4.01 -9.22 -2.02
CA LEU A 17 -4.16 -9.29 -3.47
C LEU A 17 -2.97 -9.96 -4.20
N GLY A 18 -1.74 -9.66 -3.81
CA GLY A 18 -0.54 -10.27 -4.41
C GLY A 18 -0.45 -11.77 -4.16
N ILE A 19 -0.81 -12.21 -2.94
CA ILE A 19 -0.85 -13.65 -2.61
C ILE A 19 -1.97 -14.34 -3.40
N LEU A 20 -3.16 -13.72 -3.50
CA LEU A 20 -4.28 -14.30 -4.26
C LEU A 20 -3.96 -14.45 -5.75
N ALA A 21 -3.13 -13.55 -6.30
CA ALA A 21 -2.65 -13.63 -7.67
C ALA A 21 -1.68 -14.81 -7.86
N VAL A 22 -0.67 -14.91 -7.00
CA VAL A 22 0.36 -15.98 -7.06
C VAL A 22 -0.22 -17.35 -6.72
N ALA A 23 -1.24 -17.43 -5.86
CA ALA A 23 -1.91 -18.68 -5.52
C ALA A 23 -2.75 -19.26 -6.68
N ALA A 24 -3.24 -18.43 -7.59
CA ALA A 24 -4.16 -18.86 -8.64
C ALA A 24 -3.56 -19.89 -9.61
N PRO A 25 -2.33 -19.74 -10.16
CA PRO A 25 -1.68 -20.75 -10.98
C PRO A 25 -1.44 -22.07 -10.24
N LEU A 26 -1.06 -22.00 -8.96
CA LEU A 26 -0.81 -23.18 -8.13
C LEU A 26 -2.07 -24.03 -7.94
N LEU A 27 -3.20 -23.37 -7.64
CA LEU A 27 -4.50 -24.05 -7.50
C LEU A 27 -4.94 -24.72 -8.81
N ARG A 28 -4.71 -24.05 -9.95
CA ARG A 28 -4.96 -24.65 -11.28
C ARG A 28 -4.07 -25.86 -11.57
N ALA A 29 -2.84 -25.85 -11.07
CA ALA A 29 -1.92 -26.98 -11.16
C ALA A 29 -2.21 -28.11 -10.14
N GLY A 30 -3.27 -27.98 -9.34
CA GLY A 30 -3.71 -28.98 -8.36
C GLY A 30 -2.99 -28.92 -7.01
N TYR A 31 -2.22 -27.88 -6.75
CA TYR A 31 -1.59 -27.68 -5.44
C TYR A 31 -2.60 -27.19 -4.40
N GLN A 32 -2.46 -27.70 -3.17
CA GLN A 32 -3.18 -27.17 -2.03
C GLN A 32 -2.48 -25.94 -1.47
N VAL A 33 -3.27 -24.91 -1.18
CA VAL A 33 -2.79 -23.61 -0.66
C VAL A 33 -3.49 -23.30 0.66
N ARG A 34 -2.73 -22.98 1.69
CA ARG A 34 -3.20 -22.46 2.96
C ARG A 34 -2.78 -21.01 3.10
N LEU A 35 -3.73 -20.09 3.30
CA LEU A 35 -3.46 -18.68 3.57
C LEU A 35 -3.62 -18.42 5.07
N ILE A 36 -2.60 -17.86 5.70
CA ILE A 36 -2.61 -17.38 7.09
C ILE A 36 -2.29 -15.89 7.06
N ASP A 37 -3.23 -15.07 7.51
CA ASP A 37 -3.11 -13.61 7.56
C ASP A 37 -3.06 -13.16 9.02
N SER A 38 -1.99 -12.48 9.42
CA SER A 38 -1.77 -12.04 10.79
C SER A 38 -2.81 -11.02 11.28
N THR A 39 -3.51 -10.34 10.37
CA THR A 39 -4.55 -9.36 10.73
C THR A 39 -5.84 -9.99 11.24
N ILE A 40 -6.12 -11.22 10.82
CA ILE A 40 -7.36 -11.94 11.12
C ILE A 40 -7.16 -13.27 11.84
N THR A 41 -5.92 -13.73 12.00
CA THR A 41 -5.59 -15.03 12.61
C THR A 41 -4.88 -14.82 13.96
N PRO A 42 -5.57 -14.91 15.10
CA PRO A 42 -4.92 -14.94 16.41
C PRO A 42 -3.94 -16.12 16.51
N GLY A 43 -2.75 -15.91 17.08
CA GLY A 43 -1.73 -16.95 17.20
C GLY A 43 -1.13 -17.41 15.86
N PHE A 44 -1.15 -16.54 14.85
CA PHE A 44 -0.71 -16.82 13.48
C PHE A 44 0.68 -17.44 13.38
N GLU A 45 1.62 -17.10 14.26
CA GLU A 45 2.98 -17.64 14.23
C GLU A 45 2.97 -19.16 14.46
N GLN A 46 2.29 -19.60 15.53
CA GLN A 46 2.15 -21.04 15.80
C GLN A 46 1.35 -21.73 14.69
N ALA A 47 0.29 -21.10 14.20
CA ALA A 47 -0.50 -21.66 13.10
C ALA A 47 0.34 -21.87 11.82
N VAL A 48 1.24 -20.94 11.47
CA VAL A 48 2.17 -21.12 10.35
C VAL A 48 3.11 -22.28 10.63
N VAL A 49 3.75 -22.33 11.80
CA VAL A 49 4.69 -23.41 12.16
C VAL A 49 4.02 -24.77 12.10
N ASP A 50 2.80 -24.91 12.61
CA ASP A 50 2.07 -26.19 12.61
C ASP A 50 1.71 -26.64 11.20
N GLU A 51 1.22 -25.74 10.36
CA GLU A 51 0.85 -26.04 8.95
C GLU A 51 2.08 -26.37 8.09
N MET A 52 3.27 -25.91 8.48
CA MET A 52 4.51 -26.23 7.74
C MET A 52 4.91 -27.70 7.82
N ARG A 53 4.40 -28.47 8.76
CA ARG A 53 4.67 -29.94 8.86
C ARG A 53 4.45 -30.63 7.53
N ASP A 54 3.31 -30.38 6.89
CA ASP A 54 2.86 -31.05 5.68
C ASP A 54 3.02 -30.18 4.41
N ALA A 55 3.56 -28.95 4.56
CA ALA A 55 3.74 -28.03 3.45
C ALA A 55 5.08 -28.24 2.72
N LEU A 56 5.11 -27.88 1.43
CA LEU A 56 6.34 -27.88 0.63
C LEU A 56 7.24 -26.69 0.98
N CYS A 57 6.65 -25.50 1.18
CA CYS A 57 7.38 -24.28 1.49
C CYS A 57 6.50 -23.26 2.20
N LEU A 58 7.13 -22.29 2.88
CA LEU A 58 6.53 -21.05 3.32
C LEU A 58 6.70 -19.98 2.23
N ALA A 59 5.65 -19.30 1.84
CA ALA A 59 5.69 -18.21 0.88
C ALA A 59 5.15 -16.90 1.50
N VAL A 60 5.86 -15.78 1.31
CA VAL A 60 5.46 -14.47 1.80
C VAL A 60 5.60 -13.43 0.70
N SER A 61 4.58 -12.59 0.55
CA SER A 61 4.66 -11.39 -0.31
C SER A 61 4.72 -10.15 0.57
N LEU A 62 5.76 -9.34 0.43
CA LEU A 62 6.00 -8.21 1.32
C LEU A 62 6.45 -6.94 0.59
N VAL A 63 6.19 -5.80 1.25
CA VAL A 63 6.72 -4.49 0.89
C VAL A 63 7.72 -4.01 1.93
N THR A 64 8.52 -3.00 1.61
CA THR A 64 9.47 -2.39 2.56
C THR A 64 8.74 -1.78 3.76
N GLY A 65 9.20 -2.05 4.97
CA GLY A 65 8.65 -1.50 6.21
C GLY A 65 8.18 -2.56 7.22
N PRO A 66 7.13 -2.26 8.00
CA PRO A 66 6.73 -3.07 9.18
C PRO A 66 6.44 -4.55 8.91
N MET A 67 5.99 -4.91 7.71
CA MET A 67 5.74 -6.30 7.30
C MET A 67 6.98 -7.20 7.45
N ILE A 68 8.16 -6.64 7.25
CA ILE A 68 9.44 -7.38 7.33
C ILE A 68 9.64 -7.97 8.72
N ARG A 69 9.32 -7.24 9.80
CA ARG A 69 9.51 -7.71 11.17
C ARG A 69 8.74 -8.99 11.47
N GLU A 70 7.46 -9.02 11.12
CA GLU A 70 6.65 -10.23 11.30
C GLU A 70 7.11 -11.36 10.39
N THR A 71 7.47 -11.04 9.14
CA THR A 71 8.00 -12.02 8.19
C THR A 71 9.23 -12.73 8.73
N VAL A 72 10.23 -11.96 9.17
CA VAL A 72 11.50 -12.52 9.68
C VAL A 72 11.27 -13.35 10.95
N ARG A 73 10.41 -12.88 11.86
CA ARG A 73 10.06 -13.62 13.07
C ARG A 73 9.44 -14.98 12.74
N VAL A 74 8.43 -15.00 11.88
CA VAL A 74 7.75 -16.23 11.46
C VAL A 74 8.67 -17.14 10.67
N ALA A 75 9.47 -16.59 9.74
CA ALA A 75 10.43 -17.37 8.95
C ALA A 75 11.49 -18.05 9.83
N ARG A 76 12.03 -17.34 10.83
CA ARG A 76 12.97 -17.94 11.80
C ARG A 76 12.33 -19.02 12.66
N ALA A 77 11.08 -18.82 13.11
CA ALA A 77 10.34 -19.84 13.84
C ALA A 77 10.12 -21.11 12.99
N VAL A 78 9.80 -20.94 11.72
CA VAL A 78 9.70 -22.06 10.76
C VAL A 78 11.05 -22.74 10.58
N LYS A 79 12.15 -22.00 10.36
CA LYS A 79 13.48 -22.59 10.20
C LYS A 79 13.97 -23.34 11.45
N LEU A 80 13.62 -22.86 12.63
CA LEU A 80 13.95 -23.54 13.89
C LEU A 80 13.24 -24.90 14.02
N ARG A 81 11.98 -24.99 13.58
CA ARG A 81 11.16 -26.20 13.73
C ARG A 81 11.22 -27.13 12.53
N HIS A 82 11.39 -26.56 11.36
CA HIS A 82 11.39 -27.25 10.06
C HIS A 82 12.57 -26.72 9.20
N PRO A 83 13.82 -27.04 9.53
CA PRO A 83 15.01 -26.48 8.89
C PRO A 83 15.11 -26.84 7.40
N ASP A 84 14.54 -27.97 7.01
CA ASP A 84 14.46 -28.49 5.64
C ASP A 84 13.43 -27.78 4.73
N LYS A 85 12.48 -27.06 5.33
CA LYS A 85 11.41 -26.39 4.56
C LYS A 85 11.89 -25.05 3.99
N PRO A 86 11.82 -24.85 2.67
CA PRO A 86 12.20 -23.59 2.05
C PRO A 86 11.28 -22.44 2.44
N VAL A 87 11.89 -21.27 2.67
CA VAL A 87 11.20 -19.98 2.84
C VAL A 87 11.42 -19.15 1.57
N VAL A 88 10.33 -18.79 0.92
CA VAL A 88 10.31 -18.05 -0.36
C VAL A 88 9.71 -16.67 -0.15
N LEU A 89 10.48 -15.61 -0.42
CA LEU A 89 10.00 -14.24 -0.31
C LEU A 89 9.83 -13.61 -1.69
N GLY A 90 8.67 -12.97 -1.90
CA GLY A 90 8.35 -12.22 -3.11
C GLY A 90 7.72 -10.85 -2.79
N GLY A 91 7.27 -10.15 -3.81
CA GLY A 91 6.68 -8.83 -3.72
C GLY A 91 7.69 -7.70 -3.94
N TRP A 92 7.32 -6.48 -3.55
CA TRP A 92 8.09 -5.27 -3.89
C TRP A 92 9.49 -5.25 -3.25
N HIS A 93 9.60 -5.53 -1.96
CA HIS A 93 10.90 -5.46 -1.27
C HIS A 93 11.92 -6.46 -1.82
N PRO A 94 11.61 -7.77 -1.96
CA PRO A 94 12.53 -8.73 -2.56
C PRO A 94 12.85 -8.43 -4.04
N SER A 95 11.93 -7.81 -4.77
CA SER A 95 12.18 -7.40 -6.15
C SER A 95 13.19 -6.29 -6.27
N LEU A 96 13.19 -5.35 -5.34
CA LEU A 96 14.04 -4.15 -5.34
C LEU A 96 15.37 -4.37 -4.63
N LEU A 97 15.41 -5.24 -3.62
CA LEU A 97 16.60 -5.57 -2.82
C LEU A 97 16.79 -7.10 -2.70
N PRO A 98 16.94 -7.82 -3.82
CA PRO A 98 17.02 -9.28 -3.79
C PRO A 98 18.23 -9.81 -3.01
N ASP A 99 19.40 -9.15 -3.16
CA ASP A 99 20.65 -9.57 -2.52
C ASP A 99 20.53 -9.50 -1.00
N GLN A 100 20.08 -8.39 -0.45
CA GLN A 100 19.91 -8.21 1.00
C GLN A 100 18.80 -9.11 1.56
N THR A 101 17.76 -9.38 0.78
CA THR A 101 16.67 -10.26 1.17
C THR A 101 17.15 -11.71 1.23
N LEU A 102 17.83 -12.17 0.20
CA LEU A 102 18.32 -13.55 0.12
C LEU A 102 19.47 -13.82 1.10
N ALA A 103 20.27 -12.79 1.45
CA ALA A 103 21.36 -12.92 2.43
C ALA A 103 20.84 -13.18 3.86
N ALA A 104 19.55 -12.95 4.16
CA ALA A 104 19.00 -13.23 5.48
C ALA A 104 19.04 -14.75 5.78
N ASP A 105 19.34 -15.09 7.04
CA ASP A 105 19.51 -16.47 7.53
C ASP A 105 18.27 -17.35 7.33
N CYS A 106 17.09 -16.74 7.41
CA CYS A 106 15.78 -17.39 7.33
C CYS A 106 15.19 -17.43 5.92
N VAL A 107 15.91 -17.02 4.87
CA VAL A 107 15.39 -16.94 3.49
C VAL A 107 16.21 -17.85 2.58
N ASP A 108 15.55 -18.70 1.82
CA ASP A 108 16.21 -19.64 0.89
C ASP A 108 16.07 -19.20 -0.58
N ILE A 109 14.92 -18.61 -0.92
CA ILE A 109 14.58 -18.23 -2.30
C ILE A 109 13.92 -16.86 -2.31
N VAL A 110 14.23 -16.05 -3.32
CA VAL A 110 13.54 -14.78 -3.61
C VAL A 110 12.94 -14.81 -5.02
N VAL A 111 11.78 -14.18 -5.17
CA VAL A 111 11.10 -14.01 -6.46
C VAL A 111 11.07 -12.53 -6.81
N LYS A 112 11.65 -12.16 -7.96
CA LYS A 112 11.76 -10.79 -8.48
C LYS A 112 10.67 -10.51 -9.51
N GLY A 113 10.00 -9.37 -9.39
CA GLY A 113 8.99 -8.92 -10.35
C GLY A 113 7.69 -9.69 -10.25
N GLN A 114 7.12 -10.06 -11.39
CA GLN A 114 5.87 -10.79 -11.49
C GLN A 114 6.08 -12.25 -11.07
N GLY A 115 5.39 -12.67 -10.01
CA GLY A 115 5.68 -13.92 -9.31
C GLY A 115 4.84 -15.12 -9.72
N GLU A 116 3.75 -14.95 -10.44
CA GLU A 116 2.74 -15.98 -10.68
C GLU A 116 3.32 -17.24 -11.35
N ASP A 117 4.03 -17.07 -12.46
CA ASP A 117 4.64 -18.20 -13.18
C ASP A 117 5.94 -18.66 -12.51
N ALA A 118 6.78 -17.72 -12.04
CA ALA A 118 8.05 -18.05 -11.41
C ALA A 118 7.86 -18.89 -10.14
N PHE A 119 6.86 -18.54 -9.32
CA PHE A 119 6.62 -19.28 -8.09
C PHE A 119 6.03 -20.67 -8.34
N LEU A 120 5.21 -20.84 -9.39
CA LEU A 120 4.76 -22.18 -9.81
C LEU A 120 5.94 -23.07 -10.18
N GLU A 121 6.87 -22.58 -11.01
CA GLU A 121 8.08 -23.32 -11.39
C GLU A 121 8.97 -23.65 -10.17
N ILE A 122 9.11 -22.71 -9.22
CA ILE A 122 9.85 -22.93 -7.97
C ILE A 122 9.20 -24.07 -7.17
N VAL A 123 7.88 -24.07 -7.01
CA VAL A 123 7.16 -25.11 -6.27
C VAL A 123 7.28 -26.48 -6.95
N ASP A 124 7.25 -26.52 -8.28
CA ASP A 124 7.48 -27.76 -9.03
C ASP A 124 8.88 -28.33 -8.78
N ARG A 125 9.92 -27.48 -8.79
CA ARG A 125 11.30 -27.86 -8.48
C ARG A 125 11.49 -28.28 -7.03
N ILE A 126 10.90 -27.58 -6.07
CA ILE A 126 10.93 -27.99 -4.64
C ILE A 126 10.32 -29.39 -4.49
N ARG A 127 9.20 -29.68 -5.15
CA ARG A 127 8.53 -30.98 -5.10
C ARG A 127 9.39 -32.10 -5.73
N ALA A 128 10.11 -31.76 -6.80
CA ALA A 128 10.98 -32.70 -7.52
C ALA A 128 12.36 -32.87 -6.86
N GLY A 129 12.73 -32.02 -5.88
CA GLY A 129 14.08 -31.98 -5.32
C GLY A 129 15.13 -31.48 -6.32
N GLU A 130 14.73 -30.59 -7.24
CA GLU A 130 15.59 -30.08 -8.31
C GLU A 130 16.16 -28.70 -7.99
N SER A 131 17.26 -28.32 -8.65
CA SER A 131 17.87 -26.98 -8.52
C SER A 131 16.97 -25.87 -9.02
N MET A 132 17.09 -24.66 -8.45
CA MET A 132 16.41 -23.43 -8.89
C MET A 132 17.11 -22.76 -10.08
N GLU A 133 18.20 -23.34 -10.58
CA GLU A 133 18.94 -22.82 -11.74
C GLU A 133 18.05 -22.77 -12.98
N GLY A 134 18.13 -21.66 -13.72
CA GLY A 134 17.36 -21.44 -14.94
C GLY A 134 15.94 -20.90 -14.75
N ILE A 135 15.38 -20.87 -13.52
CA ILE A 135 14.06 -20.27 -13.28
C ILE A 135 14.17 -18.74 -13.37
N ALA A 136 13.73 -18.17 -14.48
CA ALA A 136 13.79 -16.71 -14.67
C ALA A 136 13.06 -15.96 -13.55
N GLY A 137 13.72 -14.95 -12.97
CA GLY A 137 13.19 -14.15 -11.85
C GLY A 137 13.46 -14.74 -10.46
N ALA A 138 14.01 -15.95 -10.33
CA ALA A 138 14.38 -16.53 -9.04
C ALA A 138 15.81 -16.16 -8.64
N GLY A 139 16.00 -15.85 -7.35
CA GLY A 139 17.29 -15.90 -6.66
C GLY A 139 17.24 -16.96 -5.56
N TYR A 140 18.34 -17.67 -5.34
CA TYR A 140 18.38 -18.79 -4.41
C TYR A 140 19.77 -18.96 -3.79
N LYS A 141 19.88 -19.71 -2.71
CA LYS A 141 21.14 -20.18 -2.14
C LYS A 141 21.46 -21.55 -2.72
N ASP A 142 22.69 -21.72 -3.23
CA ASP A 142 23.18 -23.04 -3.66
C ASP A 142 23.59 -23.90 -2.43
N GLU A 143 24.08 -25.12 -2.70
CA GLU A 143 24.48 -26.08 -1.65
C GLU A 143 25.61 -25.57 -0.77
N GLU A 144 26.46 -24.67 -1.28
CA GLU A 144 27.53 -24.00 -0.55
C GLU A 144 27.07 -22.70 0.15
N GLY A 145 25.79 -22.34 0.04
CA GLY A 145 25.21 -21.14 0.61
C GLY A 145 25.51 -19.84 -0.16
N ARG A 146 26.04 -19.91 -1.38
CA ARG A 146 26.30 -18.75 -2.24
C ARG A 146 25.00 -18.24 -2.84
N LEU A 147 24.89 -16.90 -2.95
CA LEU A 147 23.72 -16.27 -3.53
C LEU A 147 23.79 -16.36 -5.07
N CYS A 148 22.83 -17.04 -5.67
CA CYS A 148 22.69 -17.22 -7.10
C CYS A 148 21.45 -16.47 -7.61
N PHE A 149 21.56 -15.76 -8.74
CA PHE A 149 20.47 -15.03 -9.35
C PHE A 149 20.31 -15.38 -10.82
N ASN A 150 19.15 -15.88 -11.18
CA ASN A 150 18.80 -16.14 -12.57
C ASN A 150 18.41 -14.83 -13.29
N PRO A 151 18.42 -14.82 -14.63
CA PRO A 151 17.98 -13.67 -15.43
C PRO A 151 16.56 -13.22 -15.04
N PRO A 152 16.24 -11.92 -15.18
CA PRO A 152 14.90 -11.43 -14.91
C PRO A 152 13.88 -12.06 -15.83
N ARG A 153 12.66 -12.30 -15.33
CA ARG A 153 11.54 -12.81 -16.12
C ARG A 153 10.89 -11.65 -16.89
N ALA A 154 10.56 -11.91 -18.15
CA ALA A 154 9.74 -10.98 -18.93
C ALA A 154 8.33 -10.87 -18.32
N LEU A 155 7.77 -9.66 -18.31
CA LEU A 155 6.41 -9.45 -17.84
C LEU A 155 5.41 -10.12 -18.80
N ARG A 156 4.53 -10.91 -18.25
CA ARG A 156 3.39 -11.48 -18.96
C ARG A 156 2.20 -10.53 -18.89
N PRO A 157 1.46 -10.33 -19.98
CA PRO A 157 0.26 -9.49 -19.96
C PRO A 157 -0.75 -9.97 -18.91
N ILE A 158 -1.31 -9.02 -18.13
CA ILE A 158 -2.27 -9.35 -17.04
C ILE A 158 -3.50 -10.13 -17.56
N ARG A 159 -3.93 -9.89 -18.79
CA ARG A 159 -5.06 -10.61 -19.44
C ARG A 159 -4.80 -12.11 -19.64
N GLU A 160 -3.55 -12.54 -19.62
CA GLU A 160 -3.17 -13.94 -19.77
C GLU A 160 -3.04 -14.66 -18.42
N MET A 161 -3.13 -13.89 -17.32
CA MET A 161 -3.07 -14.43 -15.97
C MET A 161 -4.41 -15.02 -15.54
N PRO A 162 -4.41 -16.06 -14.71
CA PRO A 162 -5.66 -16.57 -14.14
C PRO A 162 -6.32 -15.53 -13.22
N PRO A 163 -7.65 -15.54 -13.12
CA PRO A 163 -8.36 -14.75 -12.11
C PRO A 163 -7.83 -15.05 -10.70
N LYS A 164 -7.72 -14.01 -9.88
CA LYS A 164 -7.18 -14.11 -8.52
C LYS A 164 -8.01 -15.03 -7.64
N ALA A 165 -7.36 -15.76 -6.74
CA ALA A 165 -7.97 -16.81 -5.91
C ALA A 165 -8.72 -16.22 -4.69
N TYR A 166 -9.70 -15.35 -4.89
CA TYR A 166 -10.44 -14.69 -3.81
C TYR A 166 -11.18 -15.65 -2.86
N HIS A 167 -11.45 -16.88 -3.28
CA HIS A 167 -12.04 -17.91 -2.42
C HIS A 167 -11.15 -18.36 -1.26
N LEU A 168 -9.85 -18.01 -1.27
CA LEU A 168 -8.94 -18.21 -0.13
C LEU A 168 -9.13 -17.18 0.98
N ALA A 169 -9.83 -16.07 0.70
CA ALA A 169 -10.00 -14.96 1.64
C ALA A 169 -11.23 -15.18 2.55
N ASP A 170 -11.05 -15.03 3.87
CA ASP A 170 -12.15 -15.00 4.84
C ASP A 170 -12.71 -13.57 4.96
N PHE A 171 -13.66 -13.24 4.07
CA PHE A 171 -14.29 -11.91 4.06
C PHE A 171 -15.10 -11.62 5.34
N ASP A 172 -15.59 -12.62 6.05
CA ASP A 172 -16.29 -12.43 7.32
C ASP A 172 -15.32 -12.01 8.43
N ALA A 173 -14.11 -12.60 8.45
CA ALA A 173 -13.07 -12.19 9.37
C ALA A 173 -12.57 -10.78 9.09
N TYR A 174 -12.32 -10.43 7.81
CA TYR A 174 -11.94 -9.06 7.44
C TYR A 174 -13.02 -8.04 7.81
N GLU A 175 -14.28 -8.34 7.58
CA GLU A 175 -15.39 -7.46 7.96
C GLU A 175 -15.46 -7.23 9.47
N ARG A 176 -15.25 -8.28 10.29
CA ARG A 176 -15.18 -8.14 11.76
C ARG A 176 -14.09 -7.17 12.23
N VAL A 177 -12.94 -7.16 11.55
CA VAL A 177 -11.81 -6.28 11.88
C VAL A 177 -12.03 -4.85 11.37
N CYS A 178 -12.46 -4.69 10.12
CA CYS A 178 -12.57 -3.38 9.45
C CYS A 178 -13.93 -2.70 9.63
N GLY A 179 -14.96 -3.45 10.04
CA GLY A 179 -16.35 -2.96 10.10
C GLY A 179 -16.99 -2.72 8.72
N ARG A 180 -16.37 -3.23 7.65
CA ARG A 180 -16.86 -3.12 6.27
C ARG A 180 -16.41 -4.31 5.44
N ARG A 181 -17.29 -4.81 4.56
CA ARG A 181 -17.02 -5.89 3.63
C ARG A 181 -16.51 -5.34 2.31
N TRP A 182 -15.21 -5.42 2.09
CA TRP A 182 -14.53 -4.80 0.95
C TRP A 182 -13.36 -5.62 0.44
N ALA A 183 -12.91 -5.33 -0.79
CA ALA A 183 -11.72 -5.95 -1.36
C ALA A 183 -10.92 -4.96 -2.21
N MET A 184 -9.64 -5.28 -2.40
CA MET A 184 -8.83 -4.70 -3.45
C MET A 184 -8.97 -5.50 -4.75
N TYR A 185 -8.86 -4.81 -5.88
CA TYR A 185 -8.86 -5.40 -7.22
C TYR A 185 -7.80 -4.71 -8.09
N THR A 186 -7.18 -5.43 -8.99
CA THR A 186 -6.23 -4.87 -9.98
C THR A 186 -6.71 -5.19 -11.36
N SER A 187 -6.89 -4.15 -12.17
CA SER A 187 -7.32 -4.25 -13.56
C SER A 187 -6.22 -3.89 -14.55
N SER A 188 -5.12 -3.29 -14.08
CA SER A 188 -3.95 -2.98 -14.89
C SER A 188 -2.68 -2.99 -14.04
N LEU A 189 -1.54 -3.19 -14.68
CA LEU A 189 -0.21 -3.16 -14.07
C LEU A 189 0.65 -2.10 -14.75
N ALA A 190 1.60 -1.56 -14.00
CA ALA A 190 2.53 -0.52 -14.40
C ALA A 190 1.90 0.86 -14.65
N CYS A 191 2.74 1.86 -14.77
CA CYS A 191 2.37 3.24 -15.05
C CYS A 191 3.32 3.81 -16.12
N PRO A 192 2.83 4.55 -17.13
CA PRO A 192 3.68 5.07 -18.20
C PRO A 192 4.58 6.24 -17.75
N TYR A 193 4.35 6.79 -16.56
CA TYR A 193 5.11 7.92 -16.01
C TYR A 193 6.34 7.45 -15.21
N SER A 194 7.34 8.35 -15.11
CA SER A 194 8.62 8.10 -14.43
C SER A 194 8.85 9.11 -13.29
N CYS A 195 7.91 9.19 -12.35
CA CYS A 195 8.05 10.07 -11.18
C CYS A 195 9.27 9.65 -10.33
N ALA A 196 10.12 10.62 -9.95
CA ALA A 196 11.41 10.36 -9.31
C ALA A 196 11.33 9.61 -7.97
N TYR A 197 10.20 9.70 -7.27
CA TYR A 197 9.96 9.02 -5.99
C TYR A 197 9.34 7.62 -6.12
N CYS A 198 8.91 7.24 -7.32
CA CYS A 198 8.13 6.02 -7.55
C CYS A 198 9.03 4.82 -7.83
N THR A 199 8.73 3.69 -7.19
CA THR A 199 9.46 2.43 -7.37
C THR A 199 8.88 1.53 -8.45
N ASN A 200 7.76 1.93 -9.05
CA ASN A 200 7.02 1.11 -10.03
C ASN A 200 7.89 0.72 -11.23
N GLU A 201 8.71 1.67 -11.72
CA GLU A 201 9.62 1.42 -12.84
C GLU A 201 10.64 0.30 -12.55
N GLY A 202 11.08 0.19 -11.28
CA GLY A 202 12.03 -0.85 -10.85
C GLY A 202 11.44 -2.27 -10.81
N VAL A 203 10.12 -2.41 -10.74
CA VAL A 203 9.44 -3.73 -10.67
C VAL A 203 8.76 -4.10 -11.98
N TYR A 204 7.99 -3.18 -12.57
CA TYR A 204 7.18 -3.45 -13.76
C TYR A 204 7.63 -2.66 -15.00
N GLY A 205 8.66 -1.81 -14.89
CA GLY A 205 9.01 -0.87 -15.95
C GLY A 205 7.87 0.13 -16.20
N ARG A 206 7.83 0.71 -17.40
CA ARG A 206 6.77 1.64 -17.82
C ARG A 206 5.79 1.02 -18.84
N LYS A 207 5.73 -0.31 -18.87
CA LYS A 207 4.92 -1.08 -19.82
C LYS A 207 3.53 -1.32 -19.27
N TRP A 208 2.72 -0.25 -19.26
CA TRP A 208 1.32 -0.36 -18.85
C TRP A 208 0.60 -1.43 -19.68
N ASN A 209 -0.08 -2.34 -19.00
CA ASN A 209 -0.92 -3.37 -19.60
C ASN A 209 -2.15 -3.62 -18.71
N ALA A 210 -3.29 -3.94 -19.34
CA ALA A 210 -4.58 -3.96 -18.68
C ALA A 210 -5.46 -5.11 -19.17
N LEU A 211 -6.42 -5.47 -18.34
CA LEU A 211 -7.56 -6.30 -18.70
C LEU A 211 -8.50 -5.52 -19.62
N ASP A 212 -9.24 -6.21 -20.48
CA ASP A 212 -10.27 -5.60 -21.31
C ASP A 212 -11.43 -5.08 -20.45
N ALA A 213 -12.10 -4.02 -20.92
CA ALA A 213 -13.15 -3.36 -20.16
C ALA A 213 -14.30 -4.29 -19.76
N GLU A 214 -14.72 -5.16 -20.68
CA GLU A 214 -15.81 -6.13 -20.45
C GLU A 214 -15.40 -7.15 -19.38
N GLN A 215 -14.16 -7.66 -19.44
CA GLN A 215 -13.61 -8.57 -18.43
C GLN A 215 -13.58 -7.91 -17.04
N VAL A 216 -13.16 -6.65 -16.94
CA VAL A 216 -13.15 -5.93 -15.65
C VAL A 216 -14.58 -5.77 -15.12
N ALA A 217 -15.52 -5.40 -15.95
CA ALA A 217 -16.92 -5.25 -15.54
C ALA A 217 -17.52 -6.60 -15.06
N GLU A 218 -17.22 -7.69 -15.75
CA GLU A 218 -17.65 -9.04 -15.39
C GLU A 218 -17.02 -9.47 -14.06
N GLU A 219 -15.70 -9.47 -13.96
CA GLU A 219 -14.97 -9.92 -12.77
C GLU A 219 -15.35 -9.12 -11.53
N THR A 220 -15.50 -7.78 -11.64
CA THR A 220 -15.86 -6.94 -10.49
C THR A 220 -17.29 -7.17 -10.03
N THR A 221 -18.23 -7.32 -10.94
CA THR A 221 -19.65 -7.57 -10.59
C THR A 221 -19.86 -8.99 -10.04
N ASP A 222 -19.14 -10.00 -10.58
CA ASP A 222 -19.14 -11.36 -10.04
C ASP A 222 -18.54 -11.40 -8.63
N LEU A 223 -17.39 -10.75 -8.42
CA LEU A 223 -16.73 -10.67 -7.14
C LEU A 223 -17.62 -10.03 -6.07
N VAL A 224 -18.26 -8.90 -6.40
CA VAL A 224 -19.21 -8.22 -5.52
C VAL A 224 -20.39 -9.10 -5.18
N SER A 225 -21.01 -9.74 -6.18
CA SER A 225 -22.19 -10.59 -6.00
C SER A 225 -21.88 -11.84 -5.20
N ARG A 226 -20.74 -12.50 -5.48
CA ARG A 226 -20.32 -13.74 -4.85
C ARG A 226 -19.98 -13.57 -3.38
N TYR A 227 -19.30 -12.48 -3.02
CA TYR A 227 -18.83 -12.27 -1.65
C TYR A 227 -19.61 -11.20 -0.89
N GLY A 228 -20.65 -10.61 -1.47
CA GLY A 228 -21.45 -9.57 -0.81
C GLY A 228 -20.68 -8.30 -0.51
N LEU A 229 -19.72 -7.92 -1.37
CA LEU A 229 -18.87 -6.74 -1.13
C LEU A 229 -19.66 -5.45 -1.32
N THR A 230 -19.38 -4.46 -0.49
CA THR A 230 -20.00 -3.12 -0.58
C THR A 230 -19.06 -2.09 -1.18
N LEU A 231 -17.75 -2.39 -1.23
CA LEU A 231 -16.72 -1.56 -1.82
C LEU A 231 -15.67 -2.41 -2.53
N LEU A 232 -15.27 -1.96 -3.73
CA LEU A 232 -14.02 -2.38 -4.38
C LEU A 232 -13.05 -1.21 -4.48
N TRP A 233 -11.82 -1.40 -4.03
CA TRP A 233 -10.74 -0.47 -4.32
C TRP A 233 -9.89 -1.03 -5.47
N ILE A 234 -10.00 -0.40 -6.65
CA ILE A 234 -9.16 -0.75 -7.80
C ILE A 234 -7.81 -0.05 -7.59
N VAL A 235 -6.79 -0.87 -7.28
CA VAL A 235 -5.45 -0.41 -6.86
C VAL A 235 -4.47 -0.36 -8.04
N ASP A 236 -4.96 -0.12 -9.23
CA ASP A 236 -4.11 0.13 -10.40
C ASP A 236 -3.16 1.31 -10.12
N ASP A 237 -1.93 1.26 -10.59
CA ASP A 237 -0.98 2.36 -10.46
C ASP A 237 -1.49 3.66 -11.09
N ASN A 238 -2.27 3.55 -12.16
CA ASN A 238 -2.98 4.66 -12.80
C ASN A 238 -4.12 4.14 -13.68
N PHE A 239 -5.33 4.15 -13.15
CA PHE A 239 -6.49 3.54 -13.80
C PHE A 239 -6.91 4.25 -15.11
N LEU A 240 -6.74 5.58 -15.17
CA LEU A 240 -7.22 6.42 -16.27
C LEU A 240 -6.22 6.58 -17.43
N VAL A 241 -5.22 5.71 -17.55
CA VAL A 241 -4.28 5.72 -18.69
C VAL A 241 -5.04 5.60 -20.01
N ASP A 242 -6.02 4.72 -20.06
CA ASP A 242 -6.96 4.57 -21.17
C ASP A 242 -8.34 5.08 -20.73
N ARG A 243 -8.73 6.24 -21.28
CA ARG A 243 -10.01 6.91 -21.00
C ARG A 243 -11.21 6.10 -21.49
N ASP A 244 -11.14 5.60 -22.72
CA ASP A 244 -12.27 4.92 -23.36
C ASP A 244 -12.52 3.57 -22.67
N ARG A 245 -11.46 2.88 -22.23
CA ARG A 245 -11.56 1.71 -21.38
C ARG A 245 -12.29 2.01 -20.06
N ALA A 246 -11.96 3.12 -19.39
CA ALA A 246 -12.59 3.49 -18.13
C ALA A 246 -14.09 3.74 -18.27
N VAL A 247 -14.49 4.41 -19.36
CA VAL A 247 -15.90 4.65 -19.72
C VAL A 247 -16.61 3.32 -20.01
N ALA A 248 -16.02 2.44 -20.81
CA ALA A 248 -16.57 1.13 -21.15
C ALA A 248 -16.74 0.21 -19.92
N ILE A 249 -15.82 0.27 -18.94
CA ILE A 249 -15.98 -0.44 -17.66
C ILE A 249 -17.22 0.04 -16.91
N ALA A 250 -17.41 1.36 -16.81
CA ALA A 250 -18.58 1.94 -16.14
C ALA A 250 -19.90 1.53 -16.81
N GLU A 251 -19.94 1.54 -18.13
CA GLU A 251 -21.09 1.06 -18.91
C GLU A 251 -21.35 -0.43 -18.69
N GLY A 252 -20.29 -1.24 -18.67
CA GLY A 252 -20.35 -2.67 -18.41
C GLY A 252 -20.93 -3.00 -17.03
N ILE A 253 -20.50 -2.27 -16.00
CA ILE A 253 -21.04 -2.40 -14.63
C ILE A 253 -22.53 -2.03 -14.60
N LEU A 254 -22.90 -0.91 -15.24
CA LEU A 254 -24.30 -0.47 -15.30
C LEU A 254 -25.21 -1.47 -16.02
N ARG A 255 -24.76 -2.04 -17.15
CA ARG A 255 -25.52 -3.08 -17.88
C ARG A 255 -25.80 -4.32 -17.01
N ARG A 256 -24.89 -4.68 -16.13
CA ARG A 256 -25.03 -5.83 -15.22
C ARG A 256 -25.91 -5.55 -14.00
N GLY A 257 -26.23 -4.29 -13.72
CA GLY A 257 -27.16 -3.88 -12.66
C GLY A 257 -26.70 -4.12 -11.23
N VAL A 258 -25.46 -4.52 -11.01
CA VAL A 258 -24.88 -4.73 -9.66
C VAL A 258 -24.47 -3.39 -9.05
N LYS A 259 -24.95 -3.12 -7.82
CA LYS A 259 -24.69 -1.86 -7.13
C LYS A 259 -23.64 -2.03 -6.03
N PHE A 260 -22.55 -1.31 -6.12
CA PHE A 260 -21.49 -1.22 -5.12
C PHE A 260 -20.71 0.08 -5.28
N ASP A 261 -20.03 0.49 -4.22
CA ASP A 261 -19.06 1.58 -4.31
C ASP A 261 -17.75 1.06 -4.89
N TRP A 262 -17.10 1.85 -5.73
CA TRP A 262 -15.73 1.58 -6.14
C TRP A 262 -14.89 2.85 -6.11
N SER A 263 -13.57 2.68 -5.99
CA SER A 263 -12.60 3.76 -5.98
C SER A 263 -11.38 3.40 -6.81
N ILE A 264 -10.69 4.43 -7.33
CA ILE A 264 -9.52 4.28 -8.21
C ILE A 264 -8.40 5.21 -7.79
N GLN A 265 -7.21 4.91 -8.32
CA GLN A 265 -6.07 5.83 -8.33
C GLN A 265 -5.82 6.35 -9.75
N ALA A 266 -5.57 7.66 -9.88
CA ALA A 266 -5.26 8.28 -11.16
C ALA A 266 -4.43 9.57 -10.98
N SER A 267 -3.72 10.00 -12.01
CA SER A 267 -3.09 11.32 -12.02
C SER A 267 -4.09 12.41 -12.41
N THR A 268 -3.95 13.61 -11.86
CA THR A 268 -4.91 14.73 -12.06
C THR A 268 -5.06 15.12 -13.52
N ASN A 269 -3.98 15.09 -14.29
CA ASN A 269 -4.01 15.37 -15.73
C ASN A 269 -4.87 14.37 -16.52
N LEU A 270 -4.97 13.12 -16.07
CA LEU A 270 -5.82 12.11 -16.71
C LEU A 270 -7.27 12.26 -16.30
N VAL A 271 -7.56 12.62 -15.05
CA VAL A 271 -8.92 13.00 -14.62
C VAL A 271 -9.47 14.12 -15.48
N ASN A 272 -8.67 15.13 -15.78
CA ASN A 272 -9.08 16.30 -16.57
C ASN A 272 -9.30 16.00 -18.07
N ARG A 273 -8.94 14.81 -18.55
CA ARG A 273 -9.28 14.36 -19.91
C ARG A 273 -10.72 13.86 -20.04
N LEU A 274 -11.36 13.47 -18.93
CA LEU A 274 -12.75 13.07 -18.95
C LEU A 274 -13.67 14.30 -18.98
N SER A 275 -14.75 14.27 -19.75
CA SER A 275 -15.82 15.25 -19.65
C SER A 275 -16.57 15.10 -18.31
N VAL A 276 -17.34 16.12 -17.93
CA VAL A 276 -18.18 16.03 -16.72
C VAL A 276 -19.25 14.95 -16.88
N GLU A 277 -19.77 14.78 -18.09
CA GLU A 277 -20.75 13.74 -18.44
C GLU A 277 -20.17 12.33 -18.24
N GLU A 278 -18.93 12.10 -18.65
CA GLU A 278 -18.23 10.82 -18.41
C GLU A 278 -17.97 10.59 -16.93
N LEU A 279 -17.55 11.61 -16.21
CA LEU A 279 -17.40 11.51 -14.74
C LEU A 279 -18.75 11.20 -14.08
N ARG A 280 -19.86 11.79 -14.54
CA ARG A 280 -21.21 11.46 -14.06
C ARG A 280 -21.61 10.01 -14.42
N LEU A 281 -21.19 9.50 -15.59
CA LEU A 281 -21.39 8.10 -15.95
C LEU A 281 -20.64 7.16 -14.98
N LEU A 282 -19.35 7.44 -14.73
CA LEU A 282 -18.56 6.70 -13.75
C LEU A 282 -19.21 6.78 -12.35
N LYS A 283 -19.75 7.94 -11.96
CA LYS A 283 -20.49 8.10 -10.70
C LYS A 283 -21.74 7.22 -10.64
N ARG A 284 -22.52 7.16 -11.70
CA ARG A 284 -23.72 6.29 -11.77
C ARG A 284 -23.37 4.81 -11.66
N SER A 285 -22.20 4.39 -12.16
CA SER A 285 -21.72 2.99 -12.03
C SER A 285 -21.19 2.67 -10.63
N GLY A 286 -21.14 3.65 -9.72
CA GLY A 286 -20.72 3.47 -8.34
C GLY A 286 -19.36 4.08 -7.99
N LEU A 287 -18.66 4.77 -8.92
CA LEU A 287 -17.39 5.44 -8.58
C LEU A 287 -17.63 6.50 -7.51
N SER A 288 -17.09 6.23 -6.32
CA SER A 288 -17.32 7.07 -5.14
C SER A 288 -16.15 8.00 -4.83
N GLN A 289 -14.94 7.63 -5.22
CA GLN A 289 -13.71 8.36 -4.92
C GLN A 289 -12.64 8.15 -6.00
N VAL A 290 -11.89 9.21 -6.29
CA VAL A 290 -10.65 9.14 -7.09
C VAL A 290 -9.49 9.64 -6.23
N ALA A 291 -8.54 8.74 -5.91
CA ALA A 291 -7.30 9.09 -5.24
C ALA A 291 -6.27 9.58 -6.26
N GLN A 292 -5.65 10.73 -6.01
CA GLN A 292 -4.78 11.40 -6.98
C GLN A 292 -3.47 11.82 -6.34
N GLY A 293 -2.35 11.67 -7.05
CA GLY A 293 -1.09 12.27 -6.66
C GLY A 293 -1.06 13.75 -7.04
N ALA A 294 -1.41 14.64 -6.10
CA ALA A 294 -1.15 16.08 -6.26
C ALA A 294 0.30 16.42 -5.95
N ASP A 295 0.89 15.71 -4.99
CA ASP A 295 2.26 15.65 -4.53
C ASP A 295 2.80 16.98 -3.99
N SER A 296 2.74 18.09 -4.73
CA SER A 296 3.18 19.42 -4.27
C SER A 296 2.39 20.54 -4.93
N GLY A 297 2.21 21.64 -4.20
CA GLY A 297 1.72 22.93 -4.72
C GLY A 297 2.82 23.79 -5.36
N SER A 298 4.09 23.35 -5.30
CA SER A 298 5.20 24.06 -5.88
C SER A 298 5.59 23.50 -7.26
N ARG A 299 5.62 24.38 -8.26
CA ARG A 299 6.09 24.01 -9.61
C ARG A 299 7.57 23.58 -9.62
N LYS A 300 8.39 24.12 -8.70
CA LYS A 300 9.80 23.72 -8.52
C LYS A 300 9.87 22.28 -8.04
N VAL A 301 9.15 21.92 -7.01
CA VAL A 301 9.13 20.57 -6.44
C VAL A 301 8.56 19.56 -7.43
N MET A 302 7.50 19.91 -8.17
CA MET A 302 6.96 19.07 -9.23
C MET A 302 7.99 18.74 -10.32
N ARG A 303 8.86 19.70 -10.69
CA ARG A 303 9.99 19.44 -11.61
C ARG A 303 11.03 18.51 -10.98
N LEU A 304 11.41 18.73 -9.71
CA LEU A 304 12.33 17.85 -8.98
C LEU A 304 11.80 16.41 -8.87
N MET A 305 10.49 16.25 -8.74
CA MET A 305 9.79 14.95 -8.74
C MET A 305 9.65 14.32 -10.14
N ASN A 306 10.20 14.94 -11.19
CA ASN A 306 9.99 14.53 -12.58
C ASN A 306 8.50 14.37 -12.97
N LYS A 307 7.64 15.24 -12.42
CA LYS A 307 6.19 15.21 -12.63
C LYS A 307 5.71 16.36 -13.52
N THR A 308 6.47 16.66 -14.58
CA THR A 308 6.23 17.79 -15.50
C THR A 308 5.00 17.62 -16.39
N PHE A 309 4.48 16.40 -16.51
CA PHE A 309 3.22 16.10 -17.21
C PHE A 309 1.96 16.62 -16.47
N GLN A 310 2.11 17.02 -15.20
CA GLN A 310 1.05 17.55 -14.36
C GLN A 310 1.40 18.96 -13.88
N LYS A 311 0.51 19.92 -14.07
CA LYS A 311 0.62 21.28 -13.56
C LYS A 311 -0.12 21.41 -12.22
N VAL A 312 0.26 22.36 -11.38
CA VAL A 312 -0.43 22.63 -10.12
C VAL A 312 -1.92 22.98 -10.35
N GLU A 313 -2.18 23.74 -11.40
CA GLU A 313 -3.54 24.17 -11.79
C GLU A 313 -4.46 22.98 -12.09
N THR A 314 -3.91 21.87 -12.61
CA THR A 314 -4.72 20.66 -12.90
C THR A 314 -5.31 20.02 -11.64
N VAL A 315 -4.70 20.25 -10.46
CA VAL A 315 -5.24 19.76 -9.18
C VAL A 315 -6.54 20.48 -8.82
N TYR A 316 -6.58 21.80 -8.99
CA TYR A 316 -7.79 22.60 -8.76
C TYR A 316 -8.91 22.23 -9.72
N GLU A 317 -8.57 22.06 -10.99
CA GLU A 317 -9.52 21.66 -12.04
C GLU A 317 -10.09 20.28 -11.73
N ALA A 318 -9.27 19.28 -11.42
CA ALA A 318 -9.71 17.94 -11.08
C ALA A 318 -10.62 17.92 -9.84
N ALA A 319 -10.28 18.72 -8.80
CA ALA A 319 -11.12 18.86 -7.62
C ALA A 319 -12.52 19.38 -7.97
N GLY A 320 -12.60 20.40 -8.84
CA GLY A 320 -13.87 20.98 -9.30
C GLY A 320 -14.70 19.98 -10.09
N ARG A 321 -14.12 19.38 -11.12
CA ARG A 321 -14.81 18.44 -12.03
C ARG A 321 -15.33 17.20 -11.30
N LEU A 322 -14.52 16.60 -10.42
CA LEU A 322 -14.97 15.46 -9.61
C LEU A 322 -16.10 15.84 -8.67
N THR A 323 -15.99 17.01 -7.99
CA THR A 323 -17.04 17.50 -7.09
C THR A 323 -18.35 17.76 -7.84
N GLU A 324 -18.28 18.37 -9.03
CA GLU A 324 -19.44 18.62 -9.88
C GLU A 324 -20.11 17.30 -10.33
N ALA A 325 -19.34 16.28 -10.59
CA ALA A 325 -19.86 14.95 -10.92
C ALA A 325 -20.35 14.15 -9.68
N GLY A 326 -20.21 14.67 -8.46
CA GLY A 326 -20.57 13.97 -7.22
C GLY A 326 -19.59 12.86 -6.81
N ILE A 327 -18.37 12.89 -7.33
CA ILE A 327 -17.28 11.99 -6.98
C ILE A 327 -16.38 12.71 -5.97
N ARG A 328 -15.96 12.01 -4.93
CA ARG A 328 -15.07 12.58 -3.91
C ARG A 328 -13.63 12.68 -4.43
N PRO A 329 -13.06 13.88 -4.54
CA PRO A 329 -11.65 14.04 -4.85
C PRO A 329 -10.80 13.76 -3.62
N SER A 330 -9.77 12.93 -3.77
CA SER A 330 -8.80 12.63 -2.72
C SER A 330 -7.40 12.84 -3.28
N PHE A 331 -6.54 13.55 -2.54
CA PHE A 331 -5.22 13.94 -3.01
C PHE A 331 -4.14 13.47 -2.06
N ASN A 332 -3.09 12.83 -2.60
CA ASN A 332 -1.85 12.55 -1.88
C ASN A 332 -0.89 13.72 -2.05
N MET A 333 -0.27 14.12 -0.94
CA MET A 333 0.77 15.15 -0.88
C MET A 333 2.05 14.54 -0.31
N ILE A 334 3.19 15.00 -0.80
CA ILE A 334 4.52 14.59 -0.35
C ILE A 334 5.29 15.84 0.12
N PHE A 335 5.66 15.84 1.40
CA PHE A 335 6.45 16.91 2.01
C PHE A 335 7.84 16.41 2.36
N GLY A 336 8.84 17.30 2.32
CA GLY A 336 10.21 16.95 2.66
C GLY A 336 10.99 16.33 1.51
N PHE A 337 10.56 16.50 0.27
CA PHE A 337 11.30 16.05 -0.91
C PHE A 337 12.67 16.72 -1.00
N PRO A 338 13.74 16.04 -1.49
CA PRO A 338 15.05 16.66 -1.68
C PRO A 338 14.98 17.93 -2.51
N GLY A 339 15.45 19.05 -1.95
CA GLY A 339 15.39 20.37 -2.58
C GLY A 339 14.10 21.16 -2.34
N GLU A 340 13.15 20.62 -1.57
CA GLU A 340 11.99 21.36 -1.09
C GLU A 340 12.39 22.39 -0.02
N GLU A 341 11.98 23.62 -0.19
CA GLU A 341 12.18 24.75 0.74
C GLU A 341 10.89 25.11 1.47
N GLU A 342 10.99 26.03 2.43
CA GLU A 342 9.83 26.45 3.22
C GLU A 342 8.73 27.10 2.37
N GLU A 343 9.10 27.91 1.38
CA GLU A 343 8.15 28.54 0.48
C GLU A 343 7.39 27.51 -0.37
N ASP A 344 8.08 26.48 -0.86
CA ASP A 344 7.46 25.37 -1.58
C ASP A 344 6.41 24.65 -0.72
N ARG A 345 6.68 24.48 0.59
CA ARG A 345 5.71 23.90 1.54
C ARG A 345 4.51 24.83 1.76
N ARG A 346 4.75 26.14 1.84
CA ARG A 346 3.68 27.14 1.97
C ARG A 346 2.75 27.12 0.75
N ASP A 347 3.30 26.98 -0.46
CA ASP A 347 2.50 26.83 -1.68
C ASP A 347 1.62 25.59 -1.63
N SER A 348 2.18 24.47 -1.17
CA SER A 348 1.43 23.22 -1.00
C SER A 348 0.31 23.34 0.04
N ILE A 349 0.58 24.00 1.19
CA ILE A 349 -0.43 24.26 2.23
C ILE A 349 -1.52 25.19 1.69
N ARG A 350 -1.14 26.24 0.98
CA ARG A 350 -2.08 27.20 0.36
C ARG A 350 -3.03 26.46 -0.60
N MET A 351 -2.50 25.62 -1.47
CA MET A 351 -3.30 24.80 -2.39
C MET A 351 -4.30 23.90 -1.62
N ILE A 352 -3.86 23.21 -0.57
CA ILE A 352 -4.73 22.37 0.26
C ILE A 352 -5.85 23.21 0.88
N MET A 353 -5.50 24.36 1.50
CA MET A 353 -6.45 25.25 2.17
C MET A 353 -7.51 25.80 1.20
N GLU A 354 -7.09 26.23 0.02
CA GLU A 354 -7.98 26.78 -1.01
C GLU A 354 -8.93 25.71 -1.56
N ILE A 355 -8.41 24.52 -1.91
CA ILE A 355 -9.25 23.42 -2.40
C ILE A 355 -10.26 22.99 -1.34
N CYS A 356 -9.86 22.82 -0.08
CA CYS A 356 -10.76 22.42 0.99
C CYS A 356 -11.83 23.49 1.32
N ARG A 357 -11.50 24.79 1.17
CA ARG A 357 -12.50 25.86 1.31
C ARG A 357 -13.52 25.84 0.17
N ARG A 358 -13.05 25.65 -1.07
CA ARG A 358 -13.89 25.67 -2.26
C ARG A 358 -14.70 24.38 -2.42
N TYR A 359 -14.11 23.24 -2.03
CA TYR A 359 -14.68 21.90 -2.15
C TYR A 359 -14.61 21.16 -0.81
N PRO A 360 -15.56 21.38 0.11
CA PRO A 360 -15.52 20.78 1.46
C PRO A 360 -15.53 19.25 1.49
N GLY A 361 -15.82 18.61 0.32
CA GLY A 361 -15.76 17.16 0.13
C GLY A 361 -14.38 16.62 -0.22
N ALA A 362 -13.42 17.49 -0.55
CA ALA A 362 -12.06 17.08 -0.90
C ALA A 362 -11.29 16.55 0.32
N GLU A 363 -10.48 15.54 0.10
CA GLU A 363 -9.62 14.92 1.11
C GLU A 363 -8.14 15.04 0.72
N PHE A 364 -7.28 15.26 1.73
CA PHE A 364 -5.84 15.33 1.53
C PHE A 364 -5.12 14.37 2.47
N TRP A 365 -4.27 13.52 1.89
CA TRP A 365 -3.36 12.62 2.59
C TRP A 365 -1.96 13.20 2.54
N THR A 366 -1.40 13.50 3.69
CA THR A 366 -0.11 14.19 3.80
C THR A 366 0.97 13.22 4.24
N ASN A 367 1.89 12.93 3.32
CA ASN A 367 2.98 12.01 3.55
C ASN A 367 4.30 12.78 3.69
N ILE A 368 5.17 12.31 4.57
CA ILE A 368 6.57 12.73 4.58
C ILE A 368 7.31 11.83 3.59
N PHE A 369 8.12 12.46 2.74
CA PHE A 369 8.93 11.75 1.78
C PHE A 369 9.76 10.66 2.46
N THR A 370 9.80 9.51 1.84
CA THR A 370 10.63 8.38 2.23
C THR A 370 11.24 7.82 0.94
N PRO A 371 12.57 7.87 0.78
CA PRO A 371 13.21 7.34 -0.41
C PRO A 371 13.23 5.82 -0.36
N TYR A 372 12.25 5.20 -1.02
CA TYR A 372 12.20 3.74 -1.12
C TYR A 372 13.24 3.20 -2.10
N PRO A 373 13.79 2.01 -1.84
CA PRO A 373 14.74 1.33 -2.73
C PRO A 373 14.20 1.25 -4.16
N GLY A 374 15.08 1.41 -5.16
CA GLY A 374 14.72 1.34 -6.57
C GLY A 374 14.00 2.59 -7.12
N SER A 375 13.71 3.61 -6.30
CA SER A 375 13.23 4.88 -6.82
C SER A 375 14.37 5.71 -7.41
N PRO A 376 14.16 6.41 -8.54
CA PRO A 376 15.22 7.23 -9.18
C PRO A 376 15.85 8.28 -8.27
N VAL A 377 15.13 8.77 -7.27
CA VAL A 377 15.62 9.78 -6.31
C VAL A 377 16.59 9.22 -5.27
N MET A 378 16.78 7.90 -5.20
CA MET A 378 17.67 7.30 -4.20
C MET A 378 19.12 7.78 -4.31
N GLU A 379 19.65 7.92 -5.52
CA GLU A 379 21.01 8.45 -5.73
C GLU A 379 21.15 9.83 -5.09
N ARG A 380 20.20 10.71 -5.34
CA ARG A 380 20.16 12.04 -4.74
C ARG A 380 20.01 12.00 -3.21
N ALA A 381 19.25 11.05 -2.68
CA ALA A 381 19.12 10.86 -1.24
C ALA A 381 20.45 10.41 -0.60
N PHE A 382 21.22 9.55 -1.28
CA PHE A 382 22.57 9.14 -0.83
C PHE A 382 23.55 10.33 -0.81
N GLU A 383 23.56 11.15 -1.86
CA GLU A 383 24.38 12.39 -1.90
C GLU A 383 24.05 13.33 -0.73
N LEU A 384 22.80 13.36 -0.29
CA LEU A 384 22.32 14.16 0.84
C LEU A 384 22.54 13.47 2.20
N GLY A 385 23.20 12.32 2.21
CA GLY A 385 23.63 11.61 3.42
C GLY A 385 22.53 10.77 4.08
N ILE A 386 21.57 10.24 3.31
CA ILE A 386 20.64 9.26 3.90
C ILE A 386 21.39 7.97 4.20
N ASP A 387 21.20 7.48 5.39
CA ASP A 387 21.65 6.14 5.78
C ASP A 387 20.48 5.16 5.60
N VAL A 388 20.73 4.09 4.88
CA VAL A 388 19.74 3.05 4.61
C VAL A 388 20.18 1.73 5.23
N PRO A 389 19.22 0.91 5.67
CA PRO A 389 19.52 -0.41 6.20
C PRO A 389 20.29 -1.29 5.19
N LYS A 390 21.19 -2.14 5.69
CA LYS A 390 21.99 -3.06 4.89
C LYS A 390 21.55 -4.52 5.01
N THR A 391 20.57 -4.79 5.84
CA THR A 391 20.03 -6.12 6.10
C THR A 391 18.51 -6.09 6.01
N LEU A 392 17.91 -7.25 5.71
CA LEU A 392 16.45 -7.39 5.65
C LEU A 392 15.79 -6.86 6.95
N ASP A 393 16.25 -7.28 8.13
CA ASP A 393 15.68 -6.85 9.41
C ASP A 393 15.68 -5.33 9.59
N GLY A 394 16.78 -4.66 9.17
CA GLY A 394 16.93 -3.22 9.29
C GLY A 394 15.85 -2.42 8.55
N TRP A 395 15.30 -2.95 7.46
CA TRP A 395 14.24 -2.29 6.70
C TRP A 395 12.89 -2.29 7.39
N SER A 396 12.72 -3.01 8.50
CA SER A 396 11.45 -3.06 9.26
C SER A 396 10.99 -1.69 9.76
N ASP A 397 11.93 -0.80 10.09
CA ASP A 397 11.67 0.55 10.59
C ASP A 397 11.81 1.64 9.52
N PHE A 398 12.14 1.25 8.28
CA PHE A 398 12.25 2.19 7.17
C PHE A 398 10.86 2.54 6.61
N PHE A 399 10.21 3.48 7.27
CA PHE A 399 8.83 3.86 7.00
C PHE A 399 8.63 5.36 7.28
N PRO A 400 7.69 6.08 6.64
CA PRO A 400 7.52 7.54 6.74
C PRO A 400 7.44 8.10 8.16
N ARG A 401 7.03 7.29 9.12
CA ARG A 401 6.94 7.69 10.52
C ARG A 401 8.29 7.71 11.24
N TYR A 402 9.24 6.91 10.81
CA TYR A 402 10.51 6.67 11.50
C TYR A 402 11.73 7.15 10.72
N THR A 403 11.62 7.30 9.40
CA THR A 403 12.74 7.74 8.55
C THR A 403 13.12 9.19 8.87
N VAL A 404 14.37 9.39 9.25
CA VAL A 404 14.95 10.71 9.46
C VAL A 404 15.59 11.19 8.15
N LEU A 405 15.11 12.31 7.64
CA LEU A 405 15.67 12.93 6.42
C LEU A 405 16.86 13.82 6.76
N PRO A 406 18.09 13.51 6.30
CA PRO A 406 19.30 14.27 6.68
C PRO A 406 19.23 15.77 6.32
N TRP A 407 18.53 16.13 5.25
CA TRP A 407 18.34 17.51 4.81
C TRP A 407 17.28 18.28 5.61
N LEU A 408 16.58 17.60 6.52
CA LEU A 408 15.52 18.17 7.39
C LEU A 408 15.84 17.91 8.88
N LYS A 409 17.08 18.09 9.33
CA LYS A 409 17.49 17.78 10.71
C LYS A 409 16.90 18.73 11.75
N GLY A 410 16.77 18.24 12.98
CA GLY A 410 16.52 19.03 14.17
C GLY A 410 15.16 19.73 14.19
N LYS A 411 15.14 21.06 14.27
CA LYS A 411 13.91 21.88 14.36
C LYS A 411 13.05 21.73 13.12
N LYS A 412 13.64 21.72 11.92
CA LYS A 412 12.90 21.60 10.64
C LYS A 412 12.13 20.28 10.53
N HIS A 413 12.72 19.18 10.98
CA HIS A 413 12.03 17.89 10.97
C HIS A 413 10.82 17.88 11.93
N ARG A 414 11.00 18.41 13.15
CA ARG A 414 9.89 18.52 14.12
C ARG A 414 8.77 19.42 13.63
N GLU A 415 9.10 20.53 13.01
CA GLU A 415 8.11 21.44 12.42
C GLU A 415 7.31 20.78 11.29
N LEU A 416 7.99 19.99 10.43
CA LEU A 416 7.33 19.24 9.37
C LEU A 416 6.36 18.18 9.93
N GLN A 417 6.76 17.44 10.96
CA GLN A 417 5.88 16.48 11.64
C GLN A 417 4.69 17.17 12.29
N THR A 418 4.91 18.30 12.95
CA THR A 418 3.87 19.11 13.59
C THR A 418 2.89 19.68 12.55
N MET A 419 3.41 20.21 11.44
CA MET A 419 2.62 20.69 10.30
C MET A 419 1.71 19.58 9.75
N ARG A 420 2.25 18.37 9.56
CA ARG A 420 1.47 17.21 9.10
C ARG A 420 0.33 16.88 10.06
N GLU A 421 0.57 16.92 11.36
CA GLU A 421 -0.50 16.69 12.34
C GLU A 421 -1.57 17.78 12.29
N TYR A 422 -1.19 19.05 12.08
CA TYR A 422 -2.17 20.12 11.89
C TYR A 422 -2.97 19.96 10.60
N LEU A 423 -2.33 19.58 9.48
CA LEU A 423 -3.05 19.28 8.24
C LEU A 423 -4.06 18.16 8.46
N ARG A 424 -3.65 17.10 9.15
CA ARG A 424 -4.54 15.99 9.49
C ARG A 424 -5.74 16.43 10.33
N LEU A 425 -5.54 17.32 11.29
CA LEU A 425 -6.61 17.81 12.19
C LEU A 425 -7.50 18.87 11.54
N ALA A 426 -6.92 19.71 10.68
CA ALA A 426 -7.65 20.79 10.00
C ALA A 426 -8.68 20.26 8.99
N PHE A 427 -8.37 19.12 8.33
CA PHE A 427 -9.13 18.60 7.19
C PHE A 427 -9.56 17.14 7.36
N LYS A 428 -9.46 16.59 8.57
CA LYS A 428 -9.77 15.19 8.85
C LYS A 428 -11.25 14.89 8.57
N ARG A 429 -11.48 14.03 7.57
CA ARG A 429 -12.62 13.13 7.55
C ARG A 429 -12.15 11.75 8.01
N ILE A 430 -13.03 11.02 8.67
CA ILE A 430 -12.74 9.69 9.22
C ILE A 430 -12.30 8.77 8.06
N PRO A 431 -11.11 8.17 8.09
CA PRO A 431 -10.70 7.20 7.07
C PRO A 431 -11.73 6.09 6.93
N ILE A 432 -11.86 5.55 5.73
CA ILE A 432 -12.68 4.35 5.47
C ILE A 432 -12.19 3.24 6.42
N GLY A 433 -13.09 2.72 7.28
CA GLY A 433 -12.75 1.64 8.22
C GLY A 433 -12.48 2.05 9.67
N VAL A 434 -12.46 3.33 10.04
CA VAL A 434 -12.24 3.74 11.43
C VAL A 434 -13.55 3.82 12.21
N ARG A 435 -13.56 3.20 13.43
CA ARG A 435 -14.66 3.20 14.40
C ARG A 435 -15.27 4.57 14.62
N ARG A 436 -16.60 4.67 14.66
CA ARG A 436 -17.34 5.93 14.90
C ARG A 436 -16.87 6.59 16.21
N THR A 437 -16.35 7.81 16.11
CA THR A 437 -16.02 8.67 17.26
C THR A 437 -17.30 9.07 18.02
N ASN A 438 -17.21 9.18 19.34
CA ASN A 438 -18.32 9.65 20.16
C ASN A 438 -18.60 11.18 19.95
N ARG A 439 -19.72 11.68 20.49
CA ARG A 439 -20.10 13.10 20.31
C ARG A 439 -19.05 14.08 20.86
N VAL A 440 -18.43 13.76 22.00
CA VAL A 440 -17.41 14.61 22.66
C VAL A 440 -16.16 14.69 21.80
N GLU A 441 -15.66 13.55 21.30
CA GLU A 441 -14.53 13.53 20.38
C GLU A 441 -14.76 14.35 19.11
N ARG A 442 -15.99 14.35 18.58
CA ARG A 442 -16.33 15.18 17.40
C ARG A 442 -16.26 16.66 17.70
N VAL A 443 -16.77 17.12 18.86
CA VAL A 443 -16.73 18.53 19.28
C VAL A 443 -15.28 18.96 19.50
N VAL A 444 -14.50 18.19 20.26
CA VAL A 444 -13.08 18.46 20.52
C VAL A 444 -12.28 18.52 19.21
N HIS A 445 -12.51 17.59 18.30
CA HIS A 445 -11.88 17.62 16.98
C HIS A 445 -12.30 18.84 16.16
N GLY A 446 -13.55 19.30 16.25
CA GLY A 446 -14.02 20.52 15.59
C GLY A 446 -13.26 21.76 16.07
N MET A 447 -13.13 21.92 17.39
CA MET A 447 -12.40 23.04 18.00
C MET A 447 -10.91 23.01 17.61
N ILE A 448 -10.27 21.86 17.71
CA ILE A 448 -8.86 21.69 17.33
C ILE A 448 -8.66 21.95 15.83
N GLY A 449 -9.62 21.57 14.99
CA GLY A 449 -9.60 21.85 13.56
C GLY A 449 -9.56 23.33 13.21
N VAL A 450 -10.25 24.17 13.99
CA VAL A 450 -10.20 25.65 13.82
C VAL A 450 -8.80 26.17 14.17
N THR A 451 -8.27 25.77 15.32
CA THR A 451 -6.91 26.16 15.74
C THR A 451 -5.85 25.66 14.76
N ALA A 452 -6.00 24.43 14.26
CA ALA A 452 -5.09 23.85 13.28
C ALA A 452 -5.08 24.65 11.97
N ARG A 453 -6.24 25.05 11.45
CA ARG A 453 -6.32 25.91 10.25
C ARG A 453 -5.63 27.26 10.47
N TRP A 454 -5.89 27.92 11.61
CA TRP A 454 -5.22 29.19 11.94
C TRP A 454 -3.69 29.03 11.97
N ARG A 455 -3.18 27.95 12.58
CA ARG A 455 -1.73 27.67 12.63
C ARG A 455 -1.12 27.42 11.25
N LEU A 456 -1.85 26.72 10.38
CA LEU A 456 -1.44 26.48 8.99
C LEU A 456 -1.39 27.78 8.18
N ASP A 457 -2.39 28.64 8.33
CA ASP A 457 -2.45 29.96 7.66
C ASP A 457 -1.28 30.87 8.09
N HIS A 458 -0.83 30.78 9.36
CA HIS A 458 0.24 31.64 9.93
C HIS A 458 1.61 30.94 10.00
N ALA A 459 1.75 29.74 9.46
CA ALA A 459 2.97 28.91 9.53
C ALA A 459 3.54 28.76 10.97
N PHE A 460 2.68 28.68 11.97
CA PHE A 460 3.06 28.66 13.38
C PHE A 460 3.08 27.25 13.96
N TYR A 461 4.21 26.55 13.83
CA TYR A 461 4.38 25.14 14.22
C TYR A 461 5.31 24.92 15.42
N SER A 462 6.06 25.94 15.83
CA SER A 462 7.16 25.80 16.80
C SER A 462 6.72 25.49 18.23
N ILE A 463 5.49 25.88 18.62
CA ILE A 463 4.96 25.67 19.97
C ILE A 463 3.58 24.97 19.90
N PRO A 464 3.54 23.63 19.75
CA PRO A 464 2.30 22.87 19.57
C PRO A 464 1.62 22.52 20.92
N PHE A 465 1.28 23.51 21.74
CA PHE A 465 0.66 23.29 23.06
C PHE A 465 -0.73 22.64 22.96
N ASP A 466 -1.47 22.96 21.93
CA ASP A 466 -2.79 22.42 21.62
C ASP A 466 -2.75 20.93 21.23
N LEU A 467 -1.71 20.48 20.53
CA LEU A 467 -1.49 19.04 20.27
C LEU A 467 -1.16 18.30 21.57
N LYS A 468 -0.35 18.89 22.44
CA LYS A 468 -0.04 18.31 23.76
C LYS A 468 -1.30 18.21 24.62
N ALA A 469 -2.14 19.28 24.64
CA ALA A 469 -3.42 19.28 25.35
C ALA A 469 -4.36 18.19 24.81
N LYS A 470 -4.44 18.05 23.48
CA LYS A 470 -5.23 17.00 22.83
C LYS A 470 -4.77 15.60 23.25
N ASP A 471 -3.46 15.34 23.24
CA ASP A 471 -2.91 14.04 23.63
C ASP A 471 -3.17 13.71 25.11
N TRP A 472 -3.10 14.72 25.97
CA TRP A 472 -3.46 14.61 27.37
C TRP A 472 -4.95 14.27 27.56
N ILE A 473 -5.86 15.01 26.91
CA ILE A 473 -7.30 14.76 26.94
C ILE A 473 -7.62 13.36 26.39
N SER A 474 -7.00 12.98 25.28
CA SER A 474 -7.23 11.66 24.67
C SER A 474 -6.83 10.52 25.61
N LYS A 475 -5.75 10.69 26.40
CA LYS A 475 -5.34 9.71 27.41
C LYS A 475 -6.31 9.62 28.58
N MET A 476 -6.97 10.72 28.95
CA MET A 476 -7.95 10.74 30.04
C MET A 476 -9.30 10.14 29.65
N VAL A 477 -9.69 10.29 28.38
CA VAL A 477 -11.00 9.84 27.84
C VAL A 477 -10.92 8.45 27.22
N ALA A 478 -9.71 7.94 26.97
CA ALA A 478 -9.53 6.60 26.44
C ALA A 478 -10.06 5.56 27.45
N PRO A 479 -10.92 4.63 27.06
CA PRO A 479 -11.27 3.50 27.93
C PRO A 479 -9.97 2.76 28.32
N PRO A 480 -9.90 2.22 29.55
CA PRO A 480 -8.72 1.48 29.96
C PRO A 480 -8.45 0.40 28.92
N LYS A 481 -7.20 0.34 28.43
CA LYS A 481 -6.78 -0.76 27.57
C LYS A 481 -7.13 -2.06 28.28
N PRO A 482 -7.75 -3.05 27.62
CA PRO A 482 -7.87 -4.36 28.22
C PRO A 482 -6.47 -4.76 28.69
N LYS A 483 -6.35 -5.09 29.96
CA LYS A 483 -5.09 -5.60 30.51
C LYS A 483 -4.80 -6.89 29.74
N VAL A 484 -3.91 -6.81 28.77
CA VAL A 484 -3.22 -7.98 28.26
C VAL A 484 -2.30 -8.38 29.40
N ASP A 485 -2.61 -9.51 30.00
CA ASP A 485 -1.89 -10.05 31.15
C ASP A 485 -0.44 -10.33 30.71
N ALA A 486 0.45 -9.38 30.94
CA ALA A 486 1.88 -9.51 30.65
C ALA A 486 2.51 -10.65 31.49
N GLN A 487 1.85 -11.08 32.58
CA GLN A 487 2.29 -12.20 33.40
C GLN A 487 2.00 -13.58 32.76
N ARG A 488 1.14 -13.64 31.74
CA ARG A 488 0.89 -14.90 31.03
C ARG A 488 1.95 -15.20 29.95
N LEU A 489 2.69 -14.18 29.53
CA LEU A 489 3.79 -14.34 28.56
C LEU A 489 5.15 -14.65 29.24
N GLU A 490 5.30 -14.35 30.53
CA GLU A 490 6.54 -14.67 31.26
C GLU A 490 6.49 -16.07 31.95
N SER A 491 5.32 -16.65 32.17
CA SER A 491 5.18 -17.96 32.79
C SER A 491 5.26 -19.15 31.86
N GLU A 492 5.21 -18.94 30.54
CA GLU A 492 5.34 -20.01 29.54
C GLU A 492 6.77 -20.15 28.96
N VAL A 493 7.69 -19.28 29.35
CA VAL A 493 9.12 -19.34 28.96
C VAL A 493 10.03 -20.06 29.94
N VAL A 494 9.49 -20.55 31.06
CA VAL A 494 10.30 -21.23 32.12
C VAL A 494 9.84 -22.66 32.34
N THR A 495 9.44 -23.41 31.36
CA THR A 495 9.45 -24.88 31.46
C THR A 495 9.33 -25.49 30.04
N CYS A 496 10.49 -25.69 29.43
CA CYS A 496 10.99 -26.89 28.73
C CYS A 496 12.29 -26.56 28.00
#